data_cba7c29527281ba9f170e4b2607eb2c5
#
_entry.id   cba7c29527281ba9f170e4b2607eb2c5
#
_cell.length_a   1.000
_cell.length_b   1.000
_cell.length_c   1.000
_cell.angle_alpha   90.00
_cell.angle_beta   90.00
_cell.angle_gamma   90.00
#
_symmetry.space_group_name_H-M   'P 1'
#
loop_
_entity.id
_entity.type
_entity.pdbx_description
1 polymer ?
#
loop_
_entity_poly.entity_id
_entity_poly.type
_entity_poly.pdbx_seq_one_letter_code
_entity_poly.pdbx_strand_id
1 'polypeptide(L)'
;KGKVLGVGRSVKVKKLDELLTENVGGHVDKMLNERLLSVLSTKENVNLETLGFSADSARGYQAIITPIDIAGERLGTLFLYRQANMFEIDDIILSEYGTAVVGLEMLRSVNEESAEESRREHVVQSAISTLSFSELEAIVHIFEELDGTEGILVASKIADRVGITRSVIVNALRKFESAGVIESRSSGMKGTYIKVLNDYVFAELDKLKREE
;
A
#
# COMPACT_ATOMS: atom_id res chain seq x y z
N LYS A 1 -1.44 -1.41 -11.33
CA LYS A 1 -1.16 -2.57 -12.17
C LYS A 1 -0.22 -2.13 -13.29
N GLY A 2 0.77 -2.99 -13.67
CA GLY A 2 1.81 -2.59 -14.62
C GLY A 2 2.95 -1.77 -14.01
N LYS A 3 3.06 -1.70 -12.69
CA LYS A 3 4.12 -1.00 -11.97
C LYS A 3 5.43 -1.80 -12.04
N VAL A 4 6.53 -1.11 -12.33
CA VAL A 4 7.88 -1.69 -12.35
C VAL A 4 8.40 -1.80 -10.93
N LEU A 5 8.66 -3.02 -10.47
CA LEU A 5 9.13 -3.30 -9.11
C LEU A 5 10.67 -3.43 -9.05
N GLY A 6 11.29 -3.79 -10.15
CA GLY A 6 12.74 -3.91 -10.22
C GLY A 6 13.24 -3.92 -11.67
N VAL A 7 14.46 -3.47 -11.88
CA VAL A 7 15.12 -3.44 -13.18
C VAL A 7 16.55 -3.92 -13.01
N GLY A 8 16.95 -4.89 -13.83
CA GLY A 8 18.34 -5.33 -13.96
C GLY A 8 18.77 -5.25 -15.41
N ARG A 9 19.93 -4.67 -15.69
CA ARG A 9 20.47 -4.54 -17.04
C ARG A 9 21.95 -4.84 -17.12
N SER A 10 22.30 -5.62 -18.13
CA SER A 10 23.71 -5.73 -18.54
C SER A 10 24.13 -4.47 -19.31
N VAL A 11 25.34 -3.98 -19.06
CA VAL A 11 25.92 -2.79 -19.74
C VAL A 11 25.96 -2.96 -21.27
N LYS A 12 25.96 -4.20 -21.75
CA LYS A 12 26.06 -4.55 -23.18
C LYS A 12 24.73 -4.57 -23.93
N VAL A 13 23.59 -4.49 -23.22
CA VAL A 13 22.26 -4.58 -23.84
C VAL A 13 21.72 -3.18 -24.08
N LYS A 14 21.31 -2.90 -25.31
CA LYS A 14 20.65 -1.64 -25.67
C LYS A 14 19.29 -1.53 -24.97
N LYS A 15 18.97 -0.36 -24.49
CA LYS A 15 17.71 -0.05 -23.85
C LYS A 15 16.55 -0.07 -24.86
N LEU A 16 15.44 -0.70 -24.46
CA LEU A 16 14.18 -0.69 -25.20
C LEU A 16 13.26 0.35 -24.55
N ASP A 17 13.23 1.56 -25.07
CA ASP A 17 12.59 2.72 -24.42
C ASP A 17 11.10 2.90 -24.73
N GLU A 18 10.58 2.28 -25.81
CA GLU A 18 9.26 2.63 -26.35
C GLU A 18 8.09 2.29 -25.42
N LEU A 19 8.10 1.10 -24.83
CA LEU A 19 6.99 0.58 -24.02
C LEU A 19 7.40 0.26 -22.58
N LEU A 20 8.71 0.23 -22.31
CA LEU A 20 9.29 -0.09 -21.01
C LEU A 20 9.84 1.16 -20.34
N THR A 21 9.64 1.25 -19.03
CA THR A 21 10.35 2.21 -18.19
C THR A 21 11.37 1.49 -17.33
N GLU A 22 12.56 2.06 -17.19
CA GLU A 22 13.59 1.59 -16.27
C GLU A 22 13.46 2.23 -14.88
N ASN A 23 12.50 3.11 -14.69
CA ASN A 23 12.27 3.73 -13.39
C ASN A 23 11.46 2.79 -12.50
N VAL A 24 12.07 2.29 -11.43
CA VAL A 24 11.36 1.55 -10.38
C VAL A 24 10.25 2.44 -9.80
N GLY A 25 9.05 1.90 -9.72
CA GLY A 25 7.86 2.66 -9.37
C GLY A 25 7.10 3.26 -10.56
N GLY A 26 7.72 3.36 -11.74
CA GLY A 26 7.05 3.75 -12.97
C GLY A 26 6.11 2.65 -13.50
N HIS A 27 5.41 2.95 -14.59
CA HIS A 27 4.47 2.01 -15.19
C HIS A 27 4.88 1.71 -16.64
N VAL A 28 4.75 0.45 -17.02
CA VAL A 28 4.88 0.03 -18.42
C VAL A 28 3.64 0.49 -19.22
N ASP A 29 3.77 0.52 -20.54
CA ASP A 29 2.63 0.80 -21.44
C ASP A 29 1.46 -0.14 -21.13
N LYS A 30 0.23 0.39 -21.25
CA LYS A 30 -0.99 -0.34 -20.91
C LYS A 30 -1.20 -1.58 -21.79
N MET A 31 -0.98 -1.46 -23.09
CA MET A 31 -1.16 -2.57 -24.03
C MET A 31 -0.10 -3.66 -23.82
N LEU A 32 1.15 -3.25 -23.54
CA LEU A 32 2.20 -4.18 -23.17
C LEU A 32 1.83 -4.92 -21.88
N ASN A 33 1.38 -4.21 -20.85
CA ASN A 33 0.96 -4.84 -19.60
C ASN A 33 -0.16 -5.87 -19.80
N GLU A 34 -1.17 -5.57 -20.64
CA GLU A 34 -2.26 -6.50 -20.94
C GLU A 34 -1.74 -7.76 -21.66
N ARG A 35 -0.82 -7.61 -22.61
CA ARG A 35 -0.19 -8.75 -23.32
C ARG A 35 0.67 -9.58 -22.37
N LEU A 36 1.43 -8.98 -21.47
CA LEU A 36 2.21 -9.68 -20.46
C LEU A 36 1.32 -10.46 -19.50
N LEU A 37 0.20 -9.89 -19.07
CA LEU A 37 -0.77 -10.55 -18.18
C LEU A 37 -1.52 -11.70 -18.86
N SER A 38 -1.67 -11.69 -20.18
CA SER A 38 -2.30 -12.81 -20.93
C SER A 38 -1.43 -14.07 -20.99
N VAL A 39 -0.14 -13.96 -20.66
CA VAL A 39 0.77 -15.11 -20.59
C VAL A 39 0.55 -15.85 -19.29
N LEU A 40 0.03 -17.08 -19.39
CA LEU A 40 -0.34 -17.91 -18.23
C LEU A 40 0.75 -18.92 -17.83
N SER A 41 1.74 -19.15 -18.68
CA SER A 41 2.90 -20.03 -18.41
C SER A 41 4.14 -19.43 -19.04
N THR A 42 5.32 -19.84 -18.59
CA THR A 42 6.59 -19.37 -19.17
C THR A 42 6.59 -19.49 -20.68
N LYS A 43 6.94 -18.41 -21.36
CA LYS A 43 7.14 -18.34 -22.82
C LYS A 43 8.57 -17.89 -23.09
N GLU A 44 9.31 -18.75 -23.77
CA GLU A 44 10.66 -18.49 -24.21
C GLU A 44 10.69 -18.01 -25.68
N ASN A 45 11.75 -17.32 -26.02
CA ASN A 45 12.07 -16.87 -27.38
C ASN A 45 10.91 -16.13 -28.07
N VAL A 46 10.21 -15.32 -27.28
CA VAL A 46 9.12 -14.49 -27.78
C VAL A 46 9.68 -13.33 -28.60
N ASN A 47 9.18 -13.17 -29.84
CA ASN A 47 9.53 -12.01 -30.65
C ASN A 47 8.85 -10.76 -30.07
N LEU A 48 9.63 -9.71 -29.83
CA LEU A 48 9.16 -8.47 -29.21
C LEU A 48 8.11 -7.73 -30.06
N GLU A 49 8.09 -7.91 -31.39
CA GLU A 49 7.06 -7.33 -32.25
C GLU A 49 5.65 -7.82 -31.87
N THR A 50 5.53 -9.07 -31.43
CA THR A 50 4.24 -9.63 -30.98
C THR A 50 3.74 -8.96 -29.70
N LEU A 51 4.64 -8.32 -28.95
CA LEU A 51 4.34 -7.55 -27.76
C LEU A 51 4.05 -6.06 -28.05
N GLY A 52 4.21 -5.65 -29.32
CA GLY A 52 3.92 -4.30 -29.77
C GLY A 52 5.11 -3.36 -29.90
N PHE A 53 6.33 -3.88 -29.75
CA PHE A 53 7.53 -3.10 -30.06
C PHE A 53 7.66 -2.88 -31.57
N SER A 54 8.21 -1.75 -31.98
CA SER A 54 8.48 -1.49 -33.39
C SER A 54 9.50 -2.48 -33.97
N ALA A 55 9.38 -2.80 -35.24
CA ALA A 55 10.29 -3.73 -35.91
C ALA A 55 11.77 -3.29 -35.81
N ASP A 56 12.04 -2.00 -35.80
CA ASP A 56 13.40 -1.46 -35.67
C ASP A 56 13.95 -1.67 -34.25
N SER A 57 13.14 -1.47 -33.21
CA SER A 57 13.53 -1.68 -31.82
C SER A 57 13.61 -3.17 -31.45
N ALA A 58 12.71 -3.98 -32.01
CA ALA A 58 12.61 -5.42 -31.74
C ALA A 58 13.68 -6.26 -32.45
N ARG A 59 14.36 -5.69 -33.44
CA ARG A 59 15.25 -6.41 -34.35
C ARG A 59 16.34 -7.19 -33.63
N GLY A 60 16.30 -8.53 -33.76
CA GLY A 60 17.28 -9.43 -33.18
C GLY A 60 17.15 -9.63 -31.66
N TYR A 61 16.08 -9.13 -31.05
CA TYR A 61 15.77 -9.38 -29.65
C TYR A 61 14.77 -10.54 -29.48
N GLN A 62 15.02 -11.34 -28.46
CA GLN A 62 14.12 -12.40 -27.98
C GLN A 62 13.83 -12.15 -26.50
N ALA A 63 12.66 -12.58 -26.03
CA ALA A 63 12.27 -12.45 -24.65
C ALA A 63 11.85 -13.78 -24.01
N ILE A 64 12.07 -13.88 -22.69
CA ILE A 64 11.35 -14.80 -21.80
C ILE A 64 10.32 -13.98 -21.02
N ILE A 65 9.12 -14.51 -20.95
CA ILE A 65 8.03 -13.97 -20.14
C ILE A 65 7.65 -15.05 -19.14
N THR A 66 7.91 -14.82 -17.88
CA THR A 66 7.59 -15.77 -16.82
C THR A 66 6.60 -15.14 -15.84
N PRO A 67 5.40 -15.73 -15.70
CA PRO A 67 4.44 -15.30 -14.69
C PRO A 67 4.99 -15.50 -13.28
N ILE A 68 4.68 -14.58 -12.39
CA ILE A 68 4.94 -14.70 -10.95
C ILE A 68 3.60 -15.03 -10.30
N ASP A 69 3.30 -16.33 -10.18
CA ASP A 69 2.06 -16.83 -9.61
C ASP A 69 2.36 -17.64 -8.35
N ILE A 70 1.77 -17.23 -7.23
CA ILE A 70 1.92 -17.94 -5.95
C ILE A 70 0.53 -18.23 -5.39
N ALA A 71 0.29 -19.46 -4.99
CA ALA A 71 -0.99 -19.91 -4.41
C ALA A 71 -2.23 -19.57 -5.26
N GLY A 72 -2.08 -19.53 -6.58
CA GLY A 72 -3.16 -19.21 -7.52
C GLY A 72 -3.39 -17.72 -7.74
N GLU A 73 -2.56 -16.86 -7.15
CA GLU A 73 -2.63 -15.42 -7.32
C GLU A 73 -1.49 -14.91 -8.21
N ARG A 74 -1.86 -14.12 -9.24
CA ARG A 74 -0.90 -13.46 -10.13
C ARG A 74 -0.33 -12.21 -9.46
N LEU A 75 0.90 -12.29 -8.97
CA LEU A 75 1.59 -11.19 -8.28
C LEU A 75 2.33 -10.27 -9.27
N GLY A 76 2.83 -10.84 -10.38
CA GLY A 76 3.60 -10.05 -11.33
C GLY A 76 4.03 -10.83 -12.58
N THR A 77 4.97 -10.25 -13.32
CA THR A 77 5.60 -10.86 -14.48
C THR A 77 7.09 -10.54 -14.49
N LEU A 78 7.92 -11.55 -14.65
CA LEU A 78 9.31 -11.38 -15.00
C LEU A 78 9.43 -11.29 -16.53
N PHE A 79 10.00 -10.20 -17.01
CA PHE A 79 10.26 -9.97 -18.42
C PHE A 79 11.76 -9.83 -18.65
N LEU A 80 12.34 -10.81 -19.33
CA LEU A 80 13.76 -10.81 -19.69
C LEU A 80 13.88 -10.68 -21.20
N TYR A 81 14.82 -9.89 -21.68
CA TYR A 81 15.11 -9.79 -23.10
C TYR A 81 16.61 -9.71 -23.37
N ARG A 82 17.03 -10.27 -24.48
CA ARG A 82 18.41 -10.20 -24.96
C ARG A 82 18.47 -10.20 -26.47
N GLN A 83 19.63 -9.78 -27.00
CA GLN A 83 19.89 -9.72 -28.44
C GLN A 83 20.81 -10.89 -28.86
N ALA A 84 20.63 -11.34 -30.09
CA ALA A 84 21.48 -12.30 -30.83
C ALA A 84 21.34 -13.77 -30.44
N ASN A 85 21.21 -14.14 -29.17
CA ASN A 85 21.15 -15.54 -28.76
C ASN A 85 19.73 -15.92 -28.32
N MET A 86 19.27 -17.10 -28.71
CA MET A 86 18.05 -17.68 -28.17
C MET A 86 18.23 -18.07 -26.71
N PHE A 87 17.15 -18.04 -25.97
CA PHE A 87 17.11 -18.57 -24.61
C PHE A 87 17.10 -20.09 -24.64
N GLU A 88 17.86 -20.69 -23.75
CA GLU A 88 18.01 -22.13 -23.60
C GLU A 88 17.31 -22.64 -22.35
N ILE A 89 17.29 -23.95 -22.16
CA ILE A 89 16.60 -24.57 -21.03
C ILE A 89 17.09 -24.07 -19.67
N ASP A 90 18.39 -23.80 -19.54
CA ASP A 90 18.98 -23.26 -18.29
C ASP A 90 18.46 -21.85 -17.98
N ASP A 91 18.24 -21.01 -19.01
CA ASP A 91 17.65 -19.68 -18.85
C ASP A 91 16.20 -19.79 -18.36
N ILE A 92 15.44 -20.77 -18.88
CA ILE A 92 14.05 -21.01 -18.48
C ILE A 92 14.01 -21.45 -17.00
N ILE A 93 14.82 -22.45 -16.64
CA ILE A 93 14.92 -22.96 -15.26
C ILE A 93 15.29 -21.80 -14.30
N LEU A 94 16.28 -21.00 -14.68
CA LEU A 94 16.72 -19.87 -13.86
C LEU A 94 15.63 -18.81 -13.71
N SER A 95 14.88 -18.52 -14.78
CA SER A 95 13.78 -17.56 -14.73
C SER A 95 12.63 -18.05 -13.85
N GLU A 96 12.24 -19.32 -13.94
CA GLU A 96 11.20 -19.92 -13.11
C GLU A 96 11.63 -20.00 -11.63
N TYR A 97 12.86 -20.36 -11.37
CA TYR A 97 13.41 -20.33 -10.00
C TYR A 97 13.42 -18.91 -9.44
N GLY A 98 13.87 -17.94 -10.24
CA GLY A 98 13.88 -16.54 -9.86
C GLY A 98 12.47 -15.99 -9.56
N THR A 99 11.47 -16.35 -10.38
CA THR A 99 10.08 -15.93 -10.15
C THR A 99 9.48 -16.58 -8.92
N ALA A 100 9.83 -17.82 -8.59
CA ALA A 100 9.39 -18.48 -7.36
C ALA A 100 9.94 -17.75 -6.12
N VAL A 101 11.23 -17.41 -6.10
CA VAL A 101 11.85 -16.67 -4.98
C VAL A 101 11.25 -15.27 -4.83
N VAL A 102 11.16 -14.51 -5.93
CA VAL A 102 10.57 -13.16 -5.92
C VAL A 102 9.10 -13.20 -5.53
N GLY A 103 8.34 -14.19 -6.04
CA GLY A 103 6.93 -14.36 -5.72
C GLY A 103 6.68 -14.63 -4.23
N LEU A 104 7.50 -15.45 -3.60
CA LEU A 104 7.40 -15.70 -2.16
C LEU A 104 7.67 -14.43 -1.35
N GLU A 105 8.67 -13.63 -1.75
CA GLU A 105 8.95 -12.37 -1.07
C GLU A 105 7.84 -11.31 -1.29
N MET A 106 7.28 -11.26 -2.50
CA MET A 106 6.11 -10.40 -2.79
C MET A 106 4.90 -10.80 -1.94
N LEU A 107 4.61 -12.10 -1.85
CA LEU A 107 3.50 -12.61 -1.03
C LEU A 107 3.71 -12.27 0.45
N ARG A 108 4.93 -12.44 0.94
CA ARG A 108 5.29 -12.07 2.31
C ARG A 108 5.04 -10.58 2.56
N SER A 109 5.50 -9.71 1.66
CA SER A 109 5.31 -8.25 1.77
C SER A 109 3.83 -7.86 1.79
N VAL A 110 3.00 -8.47 0.91
CA VAL A 110 1.54 -8.24 0.89
C VAL A 110 0.89 -8.70 2.19
N ASN A 111 1.28 -9.86 2.71
CA ASN A 111 0.74 -10.38 3.97
C ASN A 111 1.15 -9.52 5.18
N GLU A 112 2.39 -9.03 5.22
CA GLU A 112 2.87 -8.13 6.27
C GLU A 112 2.11 -6.80 6.25
N GLU A 113 1.88 -6.21 5.07
CA GLU A 113 1.09 -4.98 4.92
C GLU A 113 -0.35 -5.18 5.37
N SER A 114 -1.02 -6.24 4.92
CA SER A 114 -2.40 -6.57 5.33
C SER A 114 -2.51 -6.87 6.83
N ALA A 115 -1.52 -7.54 7.43
CA ALA A 115 -1.49 -7.80 8.87
C ALA A 115 -1.33 -6.51 9.68
N GLU A 116 -0.49 -5.57 9.20
CA GLU A 116 -0.30 -4.28 9.87
C GLU A 116 -1.55 -3.40 9.75
N GLU A 117 -2.22 -3.38 8.59
CA GLU A 117 -3.51 -2.70 8.42
C GLU A 117 -4.56 -3.24 9.39
N SER A 118 -4.74 -4.56 9.44
CA SER A 118 -5.69 -5.21 10.36
C SER A 118 -5.35 -4.92 11.82
N ARG A 119 -4.08 -4.88 12.17
CA ARG A 119 -3.64 -4.55 13.52
C ARG A 119 -3.97 -3.10 13.88
N ARG A 120 -3.74 -2.14 12.96
CA ARG A 120 -4.07 -0.73 13.17
C ARG A 120 -5.57 -0.52 13.36
N GLU A 121 -6.40 -1.18 12.55
CA GLU A 121 -7.86 -1.16 12.69
C GLU A 121 -8.29 -1.72 14.05
N HIS A 122 -7.76 -2.89 14.43
CA HIS A 122 -8.10 -3.54 15.70
C HIS A 122 -7.71 -2.70 16.94
N VAL A 123 -6.59 -1.98 16.90
CA VAL A 123 -6.17 -1.07 17.96
C VAL A 123 -7.21 0.03 18.18
N VAL A 124 -7.72 0.63 17.11
CA VAL A 124 -8.75 1.68 17.18
C VAL A 124 -10.06 1.13 17.72
N GLN A 125 -10.53 0.00 17.20
CA GLN A 125 -11.77 -0.66 17.66
C GLN A 125 -11.68 -1.02 19.15
N SER A 126 -10.53 -1.55 19.58
CA SER A 126 -10.27 -1.86 20.99
C SER A 126 -10.29 -0.59 21.85
N ALA A 127 -9.68 0.50 21.40
CA ALA A 127 -9.72 1.78 22.13
C ALA A 127 -11.14 2.30 22.28
N ILE A 128 -11.93 2.30 21.21
CA ILE A 128 -13.34 2.71 21.21
C ILE A 128 -14.16 1.86 22.18
N SER A 129 -13.99 0.54 22.18
CA SER A 129 -14.73 -0.39 23.04
C SER A 129 -14.50 -0.17 24.55
N THR A 130 -13.42 0.50 24.94
CA THR A 130 -13.14 0.86 26.34
C THR A 130 -13.84 2.12 26.82
N LEU A 131 -14.42 2.90 25.90
CA LEU A 131 -15.09 4.15 26.23
C LEU A 131 -16.49 3.92 26.80
N SER A 132 -16.87 4.72 27.78
CA SER A 132 -18.28 4.89 28.15
C SER A 132 -19.01 5.69 27.06
N PHE A 133 -20.35 5.67 27.08
CA PHE A 133 -21.16 6.43 26.13
C PHE A 133 -20.75 7.92 26.08
N SER A 134 -20.64 8.59 27.25
CA SER A 134 -20.24 9.99 27.30
C SER A 134 -18.80 10.25 26.86
N GLU A 135 -17.89 9.27 27.03
CA GLU A 135 -16.53 9.37 26.53
C GLU A 135 -16.46 9.20 25.01
N LEU A 136 -17.29 8.31 24.46
CA LEU A 136 -17.41 8.14 23.00
C LEU A 136 -17.96 9.41 22.35
N GLU A 137 -19.04 9.99 22.90
CA GLU A 137 -19.60 11.26 22.46
C GLU A 137 -18.55 12.38 22.52
N ALA A 138 -17.76 12.44 23.58
CA ALA A 138 -16.64 13.38 23.69
C ALA A 138 -15.61 13.19 22.57
N ILE A 139 -15.22 11.96 22.25
CA ILE A 139 -14.27 11.64 21.17
C ILE A 139 -14.83 12.06 19.81
N VAL A 140 -16.09 11.73 19.52
CA VAL A 140 -16.73 12.14 18.25
C VAL A 140 -16.64 13.64 18.06
N HIS A 141 -17.01 14.44 19.07
CA HIS A 141 -16.95 15.90 18.99
C HIS A 141 -15.52 16.46 18.95
N ILE A 142 -14.56 15.82 19.62
CA ILE A 142 -13.14 16.18 19.51
C ILE A 142 -12.65 16.04 18.07
N PHE A 143 -12.97 14.92 17.42
CA PHE A 143 -12.53 14.66 16.05
C PHE A 143 -13.29 15.48 15.00
N GLU A 144 -14.53 15.90 15.27
CA GLU A 144 -15.26 16.87 14.44
C GLU A 144 -14.65 18.28 14.47
N GLU A 145 -14.13 18.69 15.64
CA GLU A 145 -13.52 20.00 15.81
C GLU A 145 -12.05 20.03 15.36
N LEU A 146 -11.45 18.83 15.18
CA LEU A 146 -10.07 18.69 14.71
C LEU A 146 -10.04 18.84 13.18
N ASP A 147 -9.45 19.93 12.70
CA ASP A 147 -9.27 20.17 11.26
C ASP A 147 -8.05 19.38 10.74
N GLY A 148 -8.29 18.14 10.28
CA GLY A 148 -7.26 17.23 9.80
C GLY A 148 -6.73 16.27 10.87
N THR A 149 -5.42 16.03 10.84
CA THR A 149 -4.76 15.02 11.69
C THR A 149 -4.14 15.58 12.97
N GLU A 150 -4.12 16.89 13.14
CA GLU A 150 -3.57 17.53 14.35
C GLU A 150 -4.19 18.91 14.60
N GLY A 151 -4.26 19.32 15.87
CA GLY A 151 -4.80 20.62 16.22
C GLY A 151 -4.77 20.90 17.73
N ILE A 152 -5.15 22.12 18.11
CA ILE A 152 -5.28 22.53 19.51
C ILE A 152 -6.76 22.67 19.86
N LEU A 153 -7.20 21.94 20.86
CA LEU A 153 -8.57 21.92 21.32
C LEU A 153 -8.68 22.43 22.78
N VAL A 154 -9.75 23.12 23.07
CA VAL A 154 -10.04 23.59 24.43
C VAL A 154 -11.11 22.69 25.06
N ALA A 155 -10.68 21.72 25.88
CA ALA A 155 -11.56 20.70 26.48
C ALA A 155 -12.77 21.30 27.20
N SER A 156 -12.66 22.45 27.88
CA SER A 156 -13.82 23.11 28.52
C SER A 156 -14.87 23.59 27.53
N LYS A 157 -14.45 24.10 26.37
CA LYS A 157 -15.41 24.54 25.32
C LYS A 157 -16.20 23.38 24.73
N ILE A 158 -15.54 22.23 24.53
CA ILE A 158 -16.20 21.01 24.04
C ILE A 158 -17.14 20.50 25.14
N ALA A 159 -16.68 20.44 26.40
CA ALA A 159 -17.49 20.01 27.53
C ALA A 159 -18.77 20.82 27.68
N ASP A 160 -18.68 22.16 27.60
CA ASP A 160 -19.81 23.08 27.68
C ASP A 160 -20.82 22.90 26.53
N ARG A 161 -20.32 22.62 25.32
CA ARG A 161 -21.14 22.43 24.12
C ARG A 161 -21.96 21.13 24.17
N VAL A 162 -21.30 20.04 24.62
CA VAL A 162 -21.87 18.68 24.63
C VAL A 162 -22.64 18.40 25.91
N GLY A 163 -22.50 19.24 26.95
CA GLY A 163 -23.17 19.04 28.24
C GLY A 163 -22.50 17.98 29.12
N ILE A 164 -21.21 17.70 28.89
CA ILE A 164 -20.40 16.75 29.67
C ILE A 164 -19.36 17.48 30.52
N THR A 165 -18.69 16.76 31.42
CA THR A 165 -17.65 17.37 32.25
C THR A 165 -16.29 17.33 31.55
N ARG A 166 -15.42 18.29 31.86
CA ARG A 166 -14.05 18.31 31.38
C ARG A 166 -13.27 17.02 31.71
N SER A 167 -13.60 16.39 32.86
CA SER A 167 -12.95 15.14 33.28
C SER A 167 -13.29 13.98 32.34
N VAL A 168 -14.49 13.92 31.78
CA VAL A 168 -14.86 12.91 30.77
C VAL A 168 -13.99 13.05 29.53
N ILE A 169 -13.81 14.29 29.01
CA ILE A 169 -12.94 14.55 27.86
C ILE A 169 -11.50 14.14 28.14
N VAL A 170 -10.94 14.53 29.29
CA VAL A 170 -9.57 14.19 29.67
C VAL A 170 -9.38 12.67 29.80
N ASN A 171 -10.38 11.96 30.36
CA ASN A 171 -10.30 10.49 30.46
C ASN A 171 -10.39 9.83 29.10
N ALA A 172 -11.28 10.28 28.22
CA ALA A 172 -11.39 9.78 26.85
C ALA A 172 -10.07 9.95 26.07
N LEU A 173 -9.48 11.15 26.11
CA LEU A 173 -8.19 11.41 25.48
C LEU A 173 -7.08 10.54 26.05
N ARG A 174 -7.03 10.34 27.38
CA ARG A 174 -6.03 9.48 28.01
C ARG A 174 -6.15 8.03 27.60
N LYS A 175 -7.37 7.51 27.42
CA LYS A 175 -7.60 6.14 26.91
C LYS A 175 -7.09 5.99 25.48
N PHE A 176 -7.38 6.94 24.60
CA PHE A 176 -6.90 6.97 23.21
C PHE A 176 -5.38 7.12 23.10
N GLU A 177 -4.80 7.94 23.97
CA GLU A 177 -3.34 8.09 24.07
C GLU A 177 -2.67 6.80 24.57
N SER A 178 -3.24 6.17 25.61
CA SER A 178 -2.74 4.89 26.14
C SER A 178 -2.83 3.74 25.13
N ALA A 179 -3.82 3.78 24.23
CA ALA A 179 -3.96 2.84 23.13
C ALA A 179 -3.06 3.17 21.92
N GLY A 180 -2.36 4.32 21.92
CA GLY A 180 -1.51 4.74 20.82
C GLY A 180 -2.29 5.24 19.58
N VAL A 181 -3.56 5.62 19.75
CA VAL A 181 -4.40 6.18 18.68
C VAL A 181 -4.06 7.65 18.44
N ILE A 182 -3.80 8.39 19.53
CA ILE A 182 -3.42 9.80 19.49
C ILE A 182 -2.20 10.07 20.37
N GLU A 183 -1.57 11.21 20.17
CA GLU A 183 -0.66 11.85 21.11
C GLU A 183 -1.32 13.13 21.61
N SER A 184 -1.29 13.39 22.91
CA SER A 184 -1.83 14.60 23.50
C SER A 184 -0.80 15.35 24.33
N ARG A 185 -0.79 16.70 24.21
CA ARG A 185 0.12 17.57 24.99
C ARG A 185 -0.63 18.80 25.51
N SER A 186 -0.51 19.07 26.79
CA SER A 186 -1.07 20.29 27.36
C SER A 186 -0.29 21.51 26.86
N SER A 187 -1.02 22.47 26.28
CA SER A 187 -0.49 23.77 25.85
C SER A 187 -0.87 24.91 26.82
N GLY A 188 -1.06 24.57 28.07
CA GLY A 188 -1.42 25.52 29.13
C GLY A 188 -2.78 26.19 28.88
N MET A 189 -2.80 27.54 28.92
CA MET A 189 -4.04 28.31 28.68
C MET A 189 -4.57 28.20 27.25
N LYS A 190 -3.75 27.74 26.29
CA LYS A 190 -4.15 27.61 24.88
C LYS A 190 -4.99 26.34 24.62
N GLY A 191 -4.99 25.38 25.55
CA GLY A 191 -5.72 24.13 25.41
C GLY A 191 -4.85 22.90 25.38
N THR A 192 -5.31 21.83 24.73
CA THR A 192 -4.60 20.56 24.53
C THR A 192 -4.30 20.39 23.04
N TYR A 193 -3.04 20.25 22.71
CA TYR A 193 -2.63 19.82 21.37
C TYR A 193 -2.86 18.32 21.23
N ILE A 194 -3.47 17.93 20.12
CA ILE A 194 -3.74 16.54 19.78
C ILE A 194 -3.14 16.28 18.41
N LYS A 195 -2.51 15.10 18.27
CA LYS A 195 -2.02 14.56 17.02
C LYS A 195 -2.53 13.13 16.84
N VAL A 196 -3.14 12.84 15.73
CA VAL A 196 -3.62 11.51 15.36
C VAL A 196 -2.42 10.66 14.90
N LEU A 197 -2.22 9.52 15.53
CA LEU A 197 -1.17 8.55 15.19
C LEU A 197 -1.71 7.39 14.35
N ASN A 198 -3.01 7.10 14.49
CA ASN A 198 -3.69 6.04 13.76
C ASN A 198 -4.94 6.60 13.08
N ASP A 199 -4.83 6.81 11.77
CA ASP A 199 -5.85 7.45 10.93
C ASP A 199 -7.10 6.57 10.70
N TYR A 200 -7.06 5.27 10.99
CA TYR A 200 -8.25 4.40 11.00
C TYR A 200 -9.35 4.90 11.96
N VAL A 201 -8.99 5.72 12.93
CA VAL A 201 -9.95 6.32 13.86
C VAL A 201 -11.05 7.11 13.15
N PHE A 202 -10.73 7.82 12.09
CA PHE A 202 -11.71 8.58 11.33
C PHE A 202 -12.77 7.67 10.70
N ALA A 203 -12.32 6.58 10.04
CA ALA A 203 -13.21 5.62 9.41
C ALA A 203 -14.12 4.91 10.43
N GLU A 204 -13.59 4.55 11.61
CA GLU A 204 -14.37 3.89 12.66
C GLU A 204 -15.39 4.85 13.30
N LEU A 205 -15.03 6.11 13.55
CA LEU A 205 -15.98 7.10 14.07
C LEU A 205 -17.08 7.42 13.05
N ASP A 206 -16.76 7.44 11.75
CA ASP A 206 -17.76 7.64 10.70
C ASP A 206 -18.75 6.47 10.57
N LYS A 207 -18.30 5.23 10.83
CA LYS A 207 -19.19 4.05 10.89
C LYS A 207 -20.21 4.21 12.03
N LEU A 208 -19.75 4.57 13.22
CA LEU A 208 -20.62 4.74 14.40
C LEU A 208 -21.69 5.82 14.21
N LYS A 209 -21.37 6.93 13.52
CA LYS A 209 -22.34 8.00 13.20
C LYS A 209 -23.43 7.58 12.22
N ARG A 210 -23.22 6.53 11.43
CA ARG A 210 -24.21 6.05 10.45
C ARG A 210 -25.16 5.02 11.03
N GLU A 211 -24.81 4.44 12.17
CA GLU A 211 -25.62 3.44 12.87
C GLU A 211 -26.58 4.06 13.90
N GLU A 212 -26.44 5.36 14.20
CA GLU A 212 -27.40 6.18 14.96
C GLU A 212 -28.45 6.81 14.04
#